data_45d766710edd87bd1ee8c1242cfa1ffe
#
_entry.id   45d766710edd87bd1ee8c1242cfa1ffe
#
_cell.length_a   1.000
_cell.length_b   1.000
_cell.length_c   1.000
_cell.angle_alpha   90.00
_cell.angle_beta   90.00
_cell.angle_gamma   90.00
#
_symmetry.space_group_name_H-M   'P 1'
#
loop_
_entity.id
_entity.type
_entity.pdbx_description
1 polymer ?
#
loop_
_entity_poly.entity_id
_entity_poly.type
_entity_poly.pdbx_seq_one_letter_code
_entity_poly.pdbx_strand_id
1 'polypeptide(L)'
;MVQLGIRTGRGGFSEWMKSFFGQREKNWNIELIKRNREKMARIFLVAIEQYNIEVSQKEVVDKNGVHIAEQLISPEGFKLVAGYHTDSISEEREVESNYGIYIQNLTTTVYSNLVIGYNWQTGVIVIVKVDAELNSYSDIYVFSKQNVFKAKHGWFSDVFQIYDRSESLIKNLLIFLSFKNRTTFMVDAEMDGSLRDEKGGSILIYMRQTQERADFVNFFRKFAK
;
A
#
# COMPACT_ATOMS: atom_id res chain seq x y z
N MET A 1 10.77 -35.42 46.15
CA MET A 1 11.82 -34.91 45.24
C MET A 1 11.30 -35.10 43.81
N VAL A 2 10.70 -34.04 43.23
CA VAL A 2 10.08 -34.08 41.88
C VAL A 2 11.10 -33.46 40.93
N GLN A 3 11.63 -34.28 39.99
CA GLN A 3 12.49 -33.80 38.93
C GLN A 3 11.68 -33.12 37.85
N LEU A 4 11.83 -31.81 37.71
CA LEU A 4 11.35 -31.05 36.57
C LEU A 4 12.32 -31.22 35.39
N GLY A 5 11.94 -32.07 34.44
CA GLY A 5 12.65 -32.23 33.16
C GLY A 5 12.36 -31.05 32.25
N ILE A 6 13.32 -30.15 32.08
CA ILE A 6 13.27 -29.07 31.07
C ILE A 6 13.63 -29.69 29.72
N ARG A 7 12.59 -29.96 28.89
CA ARG A 7 12.78 -30.25 27.46
C ARG A 7 13.00 -28.95 26.70
N THR A 8 14.23 -28.65 26.36
CA THR A 8 14.60 -27.58 25.44
C THR A 8 14.34 -27.99 24.00
N GLY A 9 13.10 -27.89 23.55
CA GLY A 9 12.76 -28.00 22.12
C GLY A 9 12.46 -26.61 21.56
N ARG A 10 13.05 -26.26 20.42
CA ARG A 10 12.88 -24.99 19.70
C ARG A 10 11.41 -24.61 19.35
N GLY A 11 10.43 -25.47 19.61
CA GLY A 11 9.00 -25.20 19.43
C GLY A 11 8.30 -24.57 20.65
N GLY A 12 8.82 -24.79 21.86
CA GLY A 12 8.09 -24.47 23.10
C GLY A 12 7.90 -22.98 23.37
N PHE A 13 8.82 -22.12 22.95
CA PHE A 13 8.71 -20.67 23.18
C PHE A 13 7.63 -20.03 22.28
N SER A 14 7.55 -20.46 21.03
CA SER A 14 6.53 -20.00 20.08
C SER A 14 5.11 -20.47 20.46
N GLU A 15 4.96 -21.70 20.94
CA GLU A 15 3.68 -22.22 21.43
C GLU A 15 3.28 -21.60 22.77
N TRP A 16 4.24 -21.36 23.67
CA TRP A 16 4.01 -20.66 24.93
C TRP A 16 3.57 -19.21 24.69
N MET A 17 4.22 -18.48 23.76
CA MET A 17 3.81 -17.14 23.35
C MET A 17 2.38 -17.14 22.77
N LYS A 18 2.04 -18.12 21.92
CA LYS A 18 0.67 -18.26 21.39
C LYS A 18 -0.37 -18.50 22.47
N SER A 19 -0.06 -19.28 23.52
CA SER A 19 -0.98 -19.55 24.62
C SER A 19 -1.17 -18.33 25.54
N PHE A 20 -0.15 -17.50 25.70
CA PHE A 20 -0.21 -16.29 26.54
C PHE A 20 -0.93 -15.10 25.87
N PHE A 21 -0.74 -14.94 24.56
CA PHE A 21 -1.35 -13.83 23.81
C PHE A 21 -2.71 -14.19 23.19
N GLY A 22 -3.22 -15.40 23.45
CA GLY A 22 -4.59 -15.78 23.12
C GLY A 22 -5.01 -15.33 21.73
N GLN A 23 -4.22 -15.69 20.70
CA GLN A 23 -4.68 -15.48 19.31
C GLN A 23 -5.92 -16.38 19.12
N ARG A 24 -7.12 -15.84 19.41
CA ARG A 24 -8.36 -16.39 18.89
C ARG A 24 -8.15 -16.51 17.39
N GLU A 25 -8.22 -17.72 16.85
CA GLU A 25 -8.26 -17.91 15.40
C GLU A 25 -9.41 -17.07 14.88
N LYS A 26 -9.05 -16.03 14.12
CA LYS A 26 -10.01 -15.09 13.58
C LYS A 26 -10.82 -15.84 12.52
N ASN A 27 -12.11 -15.94 12.69
CA ASN A 27 -12.98 -16.54 11.68
C ASN A 27 -13.06 -15.58 10.47
N TRP A 28 -12.22 -15.87 9.48
CA TRP A 28 -12.20 -15.11 8.24
C TRP A 28 -13.41 -15.44 7.37
N ASN A 29 -14.08 -14.42 6.84
CA ASN A 29 -15.12 -14.59 5.83
C ASN A 29 -14.47 -14.87 4.46
N ILE A 30 -14.28 -16.16 4.15
CA ILE A 30 -13.60 -16.63 2.93
C ILE A 30 -14.33 -16.17 1.66
N GLU A 31 -15.68 -16.19 1.65
CA GLU A 31 -16.48 -15.74 0.51
C GLU A 31 -16.29 -14.26 0.24
N LEU A 32 -16.21 -13.43 1.30
CA LEU A 32 -15.94 -12.01 1.18
C LEU A 32 -14.53 -11.76 0.60
N ILE A 33 -13.52 -12.50 1.09
CA ILE A 33 -12.15 -12.41 0.58
C ILE A 33 -12.10 -12.78 -0.91
N LYS A 34 -12.75 -13.88 -1.30
CA LYS A 34 -12.80 -14.31 -2.71
C LYS A 34 -13.46 -13.25 -3.58
N ARG A 35 -14.61 -12.74 -3.16
CA ARG A 35 -15.30 -11.65 -3.86
C ARG A 35 -14.43 -10.39 -4.00
N ASN A 36 -13.71 -10.03 -2.94
CA ASN A 36 -12.83 -8.86 -2.98
C ASN A 36 -11.64 -9.07 -3.92
N ARG A 37 -11.07 -10.27 -4.00
CA ARG A 37 -10.04 -10.62 -5.00
C ARG A 37 -10.56 -10.48 -6.43
N GLU A 38 -11.75 -10.95 -6.71
CA GLU A 38 -12.41 -10.81 -8.03
C GLU A 38 -12.66 -9.34 -8.38
N LYS A 39 -13.14 -8.54 -7.40
CA LYS A 39 -13.32 -7.10 -7.59
C LYS A 39 -11.98 -6.37 -7.82
N MET A 40 -10.93 -6.69 -7.04
CA MET A 40 -9.59 -6.15 -7.24
C MET A 40 -9.08 -6.42 -8.66
N ALA A 41 -9.21 -7.66 -9.14
CA ALA A 41 -8.77 -8.01 -10.49
C ALA A 41 -9.54 -7.22 -11.56
N ARG A 42 -10.86 -7.09 -11.41
CA ARG A 42 -11.69 -6.33 -12.35
C ARG A 42 -11.32 -4.84 -12.37
N ILE A 43 -11.26 -4.20 -11.20
CA ILE A 43 -10.97 -2.76 -11.11
C ILE A 43 -9.55 -2.45 -11.61
N PHE A 44 -8.61 -3.33 -11.37
CA PHE A 44 -7.23 -3.21 -11.85
C PHE A 44 -7.16 -3.26 -13.37
N LEU A 45 -7.89 -4.17 -14.03
CA LEU A 45 -7.94 -4.25 -15.48
C LEU A 45 -8.54 -3.00 -16.10
N VAL A 46 -9.68 -2.55 -15.59
CA VAL A 46 -10.35 -1.31 -16.06
C VAL A 46 -9.43 -0.11 -15.89
N ALA A 47 -8.71 -0.02 -14.77
CA ALA A 47 -7.78 1.07 -14.51
C ALA A 47 -6.60 1.06 -15.50
N ILE A 48 -6.02 -0.11 -15.82
CA ILE A 48 -4.95 -0.21 -16.83
C ILE A 48 -5.46 0.16 -18.24
N GLU A 49 -6.64 -0.29 -18.62
CA GLU A 49 -7.25 0.07 -19.90
C GLU A 49 -7.42 1.59 -20.02
N GLN A 50 -7.98 2.23 -18.99
CA GLN A 50 -8.15 3.68 -18.97
C GLN A 50 -6.81 4.42 -19.03
N TYR A 51 -5.82 3.98 -18.26
CA TYR A 51 -4.46 4.52 -18.29
C TYR A 51 -3.87 4.43 -19.70
N ASN A 52 -3.97 3.28 -20.37
CA ASN A 52 -3.45 3.09 -21.73
C ASN A 52 -4.15 4.00 -22.76
N ILE A 53 -5.45 4.24 -22.61
CA ILE A 53 -6.20 5.18 -23.44
C ILE A 53 -5.65 6.60 -23.24
N GLU A 54 -5.49 7.03 -21.98
CA GLU A 54 -4.97 8.37 -21.65
C GLU A 54 -3.55 8.57 -22.17
N VAL A 55 -2.68 7.57 -22.01
CA VAL A 55 -1.30 7.61 -22.52
C VAL A 55 -1.26 7.68 -24.03
N SER A 56 -2.11 6.91 -24.74
CA SER A 56 -2.18 6.93 -26.19
C SER A 56 -2.70 8.25 -26.78
N GLN A 57 -3.42 9.04 -25.99
CA GLN A 57 -3.96 10.34 -26.38
C GLN A 57 -3.04 11.53 -26.02
N LYS A 58 -2.08 11.31 -25.11
CA LYS A 58 -1.10 12.33 -24.74
C LYS A 58 0.09 12.32 -25.69
N GLU A 59 0.19 13.32 -26.56
CA GLU A 59 1.46 13.69 -27.17
C GLU A 59 2.35 14.36 -26.12
N VAL A 60 3.20 13.57 -25.46
CA VAL A 60 4.17 14.11 -24.50
C VAL A 60 5.37 14.60 -25.28
N VAL A 61 5.41 15.88 -25.54
CA VAL A 61 6.59 16.57 -26.10
C VAL A 61 7.39 17.12 -24.93
N ASP A 62 8.64 16.68 -24.76
CA ASP A 62 9.53 17.30 -23.80
C ASP A 62 9.92 18.73 -24.25
N LYS A 63 10.54 19.53 -23.38
CA LYS A 63 10.97 20.87 -23.66
C LYS A 63 12.01 20.97 -24.81
N ASN A 64 12.56 19.85 -25.25
CA ASN A 64 13.54 19.73 -26.34
C ASN A 64 12.93 19.13 -27.60
N GLY A 65 11.60 18.91 -27.63
CA GLY A 65 10.90 18.31 -28.78
C GLY A 65 11.05 16.80 -28.90
N VAL A 66 11.56 16.12 -27.87
CA VAL A 66 11.65 14.64 -27.84
C VAL A 66 10.33 14.09 -27.33
N HIS A 67 9.72 13.21 -28.11
CA HIS A 67 8.52 12.46 -27.66
C HIS A 67 8.90 11.44 -26.60
N ILE A 68 8.52 11.70 -25.35
CA ILE A 68 8.60 10.71 -24.28
C ILE A 68 7.30 9.93 -24.33
N ALA A 69 7.32 8.79 -25.03
CA ALA A 69 6.19 7.87 -24.97
C ALA A 69 6.10 7.28 -23.56
N GLU A 70 5.06 7.62 -22.82
CA GLU A 70 4.67 6.85 -21.64
C GLU A 70 4.42 5.41 -22.12
N GLN A 71 4.96 4.43 -21.41
CA GLN A 71 4.89 3.03 -21.85
C GLN A 71 3.48 2.48 -21.63
N LEU A 72 2.85 1.97 -22.69
CA LEU A 72 1.64 1.17 -22.60
C LEU A 72 1.88 -0.07 -21.74
N ILE A 73 0.93 -0.41 -20.89
CA ILE A 73 1.02 -1.52 -19.95
C ILE A 73 0.15 -2.67 -20.42
N SER A 74 0.77 -3.84 -20.67
CA SER A 74 0.01 -5.06 -20.83
C SER A 74 -0.52 -5.50 -19.46
N PRO A 75 -1.82 -5.83 -19.32
CA PRO A 75 -2.38 -6.32 -18.06
C PRO A 75 -1.91 -7.73 -17.69
N GLU A 76 -1.26 -8.44 -18.62
CA GLU A 76 -0.82 -9.81 -18.42
C GLU A 76 0.35 -9.93 -17.44
N GLY A 77 0.35 -11.00 -16.65
CA GLY A 77 1.44 -11.34 -15.74
C GLY A 77 1.50 -10.53 -14.45
N PHE A 78 0.52 -9.65 -14.19
CA PHE A 78 0.42 -8.96 -12.91
C PHE A 78 -0.14 -9.89 -11.83
N LYS A 79 0.50 -9.83 -10.66
CA LYS A 79 -0.03 -10.32 -9.40
C LYS A 79 -0.53 -9.13 -8.58
N LEU A 80 -1.57 -9.36 -7.77
CA LEU A 80 -2.24 -8.28 -7.03
C LEU A 80 -2.12 -8.48 -5.52
N VAL A 81 -1.96 -7.36 -4.80
CA VAL A 81 -2.10 -7.26 -3.35
C VAL A 81 -2.92 -6.03 -3.00
N ALA A 82 -3.67 -6.10 -1.91
CA ALA A 82 -4.32 -4.94 -1.33
C ALA A 82 -3.34 -4.20 -0.42
N GLY A 83 -3.41 -2.89 -0.42
CA GLY A 83 -2.63 -2.02 0.46
C GLY A 83 -3.41 -0.78 0.85
N TYR A 84 -2.76 0.10 1.59
CA TYR A 84 -3.34 1.39 1.94
C TYR A 84 -2.25 2.44 2.17
N HIS A 85 -2.66 3.69 2.09
CA HIS A 85 -1.87 4.85 2.46
C HIS A 85 -2.57 5.59 3.60
N THR A 86 -1.79 6.20 4.48
CA THR A 86 -2.31 7.02 5.58
C THR A 86 -1.82 8.44 5.45
N ASP A 87 -2.76 9.39 5.47
CA ASP A 87 -2.50 10.82 5.60
C ASP A 87 -2.97 11.31 6.95
N SER A 88 -2.34 12.35 7.47
CA SER A 88 -2.76 13.03 8.69
C SER A 88 -3.24 14.43 8.33
N ILE A 89 -4.51 14.70 8.59
CA ILE A 89 -5.11 16.01 8.45
C ILE A 89 -5.19 16.65 9.82
N SER A 90 -4.56 17.82 9.99
CA SER A 90 -4.63 18.59 11.21
C SER A 90 -5.58 19.78 11.01
N GLU A 91 -6.60 19.85 11.83
CA GLU A 91 -7.56 20.96 11.85
C GLU A 91 -7.42 21.72 13.18
N GLU A 92 -7.35 23.04 13.09
CA GLU A 92 -7.42 23.91 14.26
C GLU A 92 -8.88 24.19 14.59
N ARG A 93 -9.28 23.89 15.82
CA ARG A 93 -10.63 24.15 16.32
C ARG A 93 -10.57 25.04 17.55
N GLU A 94 -11.32 26.12 17.53
CA GLU A 94 -11.56 26.92 18.70
C GLU A 94 -12.50 26.18 19.65
N VAL A 95 -12.07 26.01 20.90
CA VAL A 95 -12.86 25.37 21.96
C VAL A 95 -13.07 26.37 23.08
N GLU A 96 -14.33 26.64 23.39
CA GLU A 96 -14.74 27.46 24.53
C GLU A 96 -14.72 26.60 25.81
N SER A 97 -14.10 27.12 26.86
CA SER A 97 -14.11 26.52 28.20
C SER A 97 -14.44 27.57 29.24
N ASN A 98 -14.74 27.14 30.45
CA ASN A 98 -14.96 28.04 31.60
C ASN A 98 -13.75 28.94 31.92
N TYR A 99 -12.59 28.68 31.30
CA TYR A 99 -11.34 29.44 31.49
C TYR A 99 -10.96 30.28 30.28
N GLY A 100 -11.81 30.34 29.24
CA GLY A 100 -11.58 31.10 28.02
C GLY A 100 -11.58 30.24 26.75
N ILE A 101 -11.26 30.89 25.63
CA ILE A 101 -11.14 30.25 24.30
C ILE A 101 -9.70 29.79 24.13
N TYR A 102 -9.51 28.52 23.71
CA TYR A 102 -8.21 27.97 23.36
C TYR A 102 -8.29 27.23 22.02
N ILE A 103 -7.17 27.18 21.30
CA ILE A 103 -7.06 26.47 20.04
C ILE A 103 -6.67 25.02 20.32
N GLN A 104 -7.49 24.08 19.85
CA GLN A 104 -7.21 22.66 19.89
C GLN A 104 -6.86 22.17 18.49
N ASN A 105 -5.68 21.56 18.36
CA ASN A 105 -5.28 20.86 17.14
C ASN A 105 -5.83 19.44 17.16
N LEU A 106 -6.78 19.16 16.27
CA LEU A 106 -7.31 17.81 16.04
C LEU A 106 -6.59 17.19 14.87
N THR A 107 -5.91 16.08 15.10
CA THR A 107 -5.27 15.31 14.03
C THR A 107 -6.12 14.08 13.70
N THR A 108 -6.64 14.04 12.48
CA THR A 108 -7.41 12.91 11.97
C THR A 108 -6.56 12.12 10.98
N THR A 109 -6.50 10.80 11.15
CA THR A 109 -5.84 9.90 10.17
C THR A 109 -6.83 9.51 9.09
N VAL A 110 -6.49 9.81 7.85
CA VAL A 110 -7.26 9.43 6.66
C VAL A 110 -6.60 8.25 5.98
N TYR A 111 -7.40 7.25 5.61
CA TYR A 111 -6.95 6.05 4.93
C TYR A 111 -7.38 6.08 3.47
N SER A 112 -6.45 5.77 2.58
CA SER A 112 -6.71 5.57 1.14
C SER A 112 -6.40 4.13 0.79
N ASN A 113 -7.39 3.37 0.31
CA ASN A 113 -7.20 1.98 -0.10
C ASN A 113 -6.53 1.89 -1.46
N LEU A 114 -5.71 0.86 -1.64
CA LEU A 114 -4.91 0.64 -2.82
C LEU A 114 -5.06 -0.80 -3.33
N VAL A 115 -5.17 -0.95 -4.63
CA VAL A 115 -4.91 -2.20 -5.34
C VAL A 115 -3.55 -2.06 -6.01
N ILE A 116 -2.60 -2.92 -5.63
CA ILE A 116 -1.22 -2.87 -6.08
C ILE A 116 -0.96 -4.09 -6.96
N GLY A 117 -0.72 -3.83 -8.24
CA GLY A 117 -0.27 -4.83 -9.20
C GLY A 117 1.24 -4.78 -9.37
N TYR A 118 1.87 -5.95 -9.45
CA TYR A 118 3.30 -6.06 -9.73
C TYR A 118 3.59 -7.18 -10.71
N ASN A 119 4.52 -6.94 -11.61
CA ASN A 119 4.86 -7.86 -12.68
C ASN A 119 6.34 -8.24 -12.59
N TRP A 120 6.63 -9.53 -12.36
CA TRP A 120 7.98 -10.05 -12.21
C TRP A 120 8.81 -9.99 -13.51
N GLN A 121 8.16 -10.06 -14.66
CA GLN A 121 8.83 -10.09 -15.96
C GLN A 121 9.26 -8.69 -16.40
N THR A 122 8.35 -7.72 -16.26
CA THR A 122 8.59 -6.34 -16.70
C THR A 122 9.22 -5.46 -15.60
N GLY A 123 9.14 -5.88 -14.33
CA GLY A 123 9.60 -5.07 -13.21
C GLY A 123 8.75 -3.82 -13.00
N VAL A 124 7.47 -3.86 -13.36
CA VAL A 124 6.53 -2.74 -13.22
C VAL A 124 5.66 -2.93 -11.99
N ILE A 125 5.41 -1.83 -11.27
CA ILE A 125 4.42 -1.71 -10.21
C ILE A 125 3.34 -0.74 -10.68
N VAL A 126 2.08 -1.12 -10.53
CA VAL A 126 0.93 -0.24 -10.76
C VAL A 126 0.15 -0.14 -9.46
N ILE A 127 -0.10 1.07 -8.99
CA ILE A 127 -0.89 1.35 -7.80
C ILE A 127 -2.16 2.06 -8.23
N VAL A 128 -3.30 1.48 -7.89
CA VAL A 128 -4.63 2.02 -8.16
C VAL A 128 -5.28 2.38 -6.85
N LYS A 129 -5.66 3.65 -6.68
CA LYS A 129 -6.39 4.12 -5.50
C LYS A 129 -7.87 3.79 -5.65
N VAL A 130 -8.45 3.14 -4.64
CA VAL A 130 -9.80 2.58 -4.68
C VAL A 130 -10.59 2.91 -3.41
N ASP A 131 -11.91 2.74 -3.45
CA ASP A 131 -12.74 2.71 -2.24
C ASP A 131 -12.63 1.37 -1.49
N ALA A 132 -13.08 1.33 -0.23
CA ALA A 132 -12.98 0.14 0.62
C ALA A 132 -13.84 -1.03 0.13
N GLU A 133 -14.93 -0.77 -0.59
CA GLU A 133 -15.83 -1.76 -1.16
C GLU A 133 -15.39 -2.24 -2.55
N LEU A 134 -14.33 -1.63 -3.12
CA LEU A 134 -13.83 -1.94 -4.47
C LEU A 134 -14.90 -1.73 -5.56
N ASN A 135 -15.63 -0.62 -5.51
CA ASN A 135 -16.62 -0.27 -6.50
C ASN A 135 -16.13 0.82 -7.48
N SER A 136 -15.16 1.63 -7.04
CA SER A 136 -14.60 2.74 -7.81
C SER A 136 -13.10 2.88 -7.62
N TYR A 137 -12.45 3.57 -8.55
CA TYR A 137 -11.06 4.00 -8.44
C TYR A 137 -10.92 5.47 -8.82
N SER A 138 -9.83 6.12 -8.36
CA SER A 138 -9.56 7.53 -8.66
C SER A 138 -8.24 7.75 -9.38
N ASP A 139 -7.13 7.30 -8.81
CA ASP A 139 -5.79 7.63 -9.31
C ASP A 139 -5.03 6.35 -9.67
N ILE A 140 -4.18 6.44 -10.70
CA ILE A 140 -3.31 5.36 -11.13
C ILE A 140 -1.88 5.86 -11.14
N TYR A 141 -0.98 5.12 -10.49
CA TYR A 141 0.44 5.41 -10.45
C TYR A 141 1.21 4.23 -11.04
N VAL A 142 2.11 4.50 -11.97
CA VAL A 142 2.92 3.49 -12.64
C VAL A 142 4.39 3.71 -12.32
N PHE A 143 5.03 2.66 -11.78
CA PHE A 143 6.43 2.68 -11.40
C PHE A 143 7.21 1.59 -12.13
N SER A 144 8.32 2.01 -12.73
CA SER A 144 9.28 1.14 -13.40
C SER A 144 10.70 1.58 -13.06
N LYS A 145 11.72 0.81 -13.44
CA LYS A 145 13.11 1.23 -13.28
C LYS A 145 13.47 2.50 -14.05
N GLN A 146 12.66 2.91 -15.00
CA GLN A 146 12.89 4.12 -15.80
C GLN A 146 12.50 5.39 -15.04
N ASN A 147 11.37 5.36 -14.30
CA ASN A 147 10.83 6.53 -13.60
C ASN A 147 11.04 6.51 -12.08
N VAL A 148 11.66 5.46 -11.54
CA VAL A 148 11.99 5.36 -10.12
C VAL A 148 13.47 5.68 -9.89
N PHE A 149 13.74 6.60 -8.99
CA PHE A 149 15.09 6.91 -8.52
C PHE A 149 15.55 5.95 -7.44
N LYS A 150 14.67 5.64 -6.48
CA LYS A 150 14.94 4.77 -5.34
C LYS A 150 13.67 4.16 -4.80
N ALA A 151 13.77 2.93 -4.33
CA ALA A 151 12.72 2.29 -3.57
C ALA A 151 13.27 1.78 -2.23
N LYS A 152 12.46 1.78 -1.18
CA LYS A 152 12.83 1.31 0.16
C LYS A 152 11.70 0.52 0.78
N HIS A 153 12.05 -0.56 1.44
CA HIS A 153 11.18 -1.33 2.32
C HIS A 153 11.84 -1.42 3.69
N GLY A 154 11.13 -1.02 4.74
CA GLY A 154 11.61 -1.14 6.10
C GLY A 154 11.80 -2.60 6.49
N TRP A 155 12.92 -2.94 7.16
CA TRP A 155 13.23 -4.33 7.50
C TRP A 155 12.18 -4.97 8.43
N PHE A 156 11.60 -4.17 9.34
CA PHE A 156 10.60 -4.59 10.34
C PHE A 156 9.24 -3.90 10.16
N SER A 157 9.01 -3.23 9.04
CA SER A 157 7.78 -2.49 8.81
C SER A 157 7.07 -2.98 7.54
N ASP A 158 5.76 -2.87 7.55
CA ASP A 158 4.92 -3.12 6.38
C ASP A 158 4.87 -1.90 5.43
N VAL A 159 5.78 -0.93 5.64
CA VAL A 159 5.87 0.34 4.92
C VAL A 159 6.80 0.22 3.72
N PHE A 160 6.28 0.57 2.56
CA PHE A 160 6.98 0.65 1.29
C PHE A 160 7.09 2.11 0.84
N GLN A 161 8.21 2.49 0.27
CA GLN A 161 8.48 3.84 -0.20
C GLN A 161 9.09 3.80 -1.59
N ILE A 162 8.50 4.54 -2.53
CA ILE A 162 9.02 4.74 -3.88
C ILE A 162 9.31 6.23 -4.06
N TYR A 163 10.48 6.54 -4.59
CA TYR A 163 10.94 7.90 -4.88
C TYR A 163 11.03 8.05 -6.40
N ASP A 164 10.28 8.99 -6.94
CA ASP A 164 10.25 9.27 -8.37
C ASP A 164 11.59 9.85 -8.84
N ARG A 165 11.97 9.50 -10.06
CA ARG A 165 13.14 10.07 -10.72
C ARG A 165 12.78 11.47 -11.22
N SER A 166 13.55 12.49 -10.83
CA SER A 166 13.43 13.80 -11.42
C SER A 166 14.37 13.93 -12.65
N GLU A 167 14.06 14.87 -13.54
CA GLU A 167 14.86 15.16 -14.73
C GLU A 167 16.27 15.67 -14.42
N SER A 168 16.52 16.20 -13.22
CA SER A 168 17.80 16.76 -12.79
C SER A 168 18.47 15.91 -11.73
N LEU A 169 19.79 15.64 -11.91
CA LEU A 169 20.62 14.96 -10.90
C LEU A 169 20.61 15.69 -9.55
N ILE A 170 20.61 17.03 -9.56
CA ILE A 170 20.56 17.86 -8.36
C ILE A 170 19.21 17.71 -7.66
N LYS A 171 18.11 17.70 -8.43
CA LYS A 171 16.77 17.43 -7.88
C LYS A 171 16.66 16.01 -7.32
N ASN A 172 17.26 15.01 -7.97
CA ASN A 172 17.31 13.64 -7.47
C ASN A 172 18.06 13.53 -6.15
N LEU A 173 19.12 14.30 -5.94
CA LEU A 173 19.84 14.39 -4.67
C LEU A 173 19.00 15.09 -3.60
N LEU A 174 18.29 16.17 -3.96
CA LEU A 174 17.41 16.92 -3.06
C LEU A 174 16.12 16.17 -2.73
N ILE A 175 15.60 15.31 -3.61
CA ILE A 175 14.48 14.40 -3.33
C ILE A 175 14.82 13.47 -2.17
N PHE A 176 16.10 13.13 -2.00
CA PHE A 176 16.56 12.36 -0.84
C PHE A 176 16.38 13.11 0.49
N LEU A 177 16.42 14.43 0.44
CA LEU A 177 16.28 15.34 1.58
C LEU A 177 14.87 15.94 1.70
N SER A 178 14.08 15.96 0.62
CA SER A 178 12.71 16.49 0.61
C SER A 178 11.69 15.37 0.44
N PHE A 179 10.64 15.42 1.23
CA PHE A 179 9.54 14.43 1.21
C PHE A 179 8.58 14.59 0.02
N LYS A 180 8.84 15.51 -0.90
CA LYS A 180 7.86 15.99 -1.91
C LYS A 180 7.54 15.04 -3.06
N ASN A 181 8.36 14.02 -3.36
CA ASN A 181 8.13 13.08 -4.46
C ASN A 181 8.27 11.63 -3.99
N ARG A 182 7.68 11.34 -2.84
CA ARG A 182 7.72 10.03 -2.22
C ARG A 182 6.32 9.46 -2.12
N THR A 183 6.06 8.36 -2.79
CA THR A 183 4.88 7.54 -2.58
C THR A 183 5.15 6.55 -1.46
N THR A 184 4.38 6.65 -0.38
CA THR A 184 4.46 5.76 0.78
C THR A 184 3.18 4.97 0.88
N PHE A 185 3.27 3.66 1.07
CA PHE A 185 2.11 2.80 1.24
C PHE A 185 2.42 1.59 2.13
N MET A 186 1.39 0.95 2.62
CA MET A 186 1.45 -0.23 3.49
C MET A 186 0.76 -1.42 2.84
N VAL A 187 1.30 -2.61 3.08
CA VAL A 187 0.74 -3.89 2.62
C VAL A 187 0.75 -4.86 3.79
N ASP A 188 -0.39 -5.03 4.43
CA ASP A 188 -0.54 -5.94 5.56
C ASP A 188 -0.95 -7.34 5.09
N ALA A 189 -0.54 -8.36 5.85
CA ALA A 189 -0.96 -9.74 5.61
C ALA A 189 -2.46 -9.95 5.87
N GLU A 190 -3.01 -9.16 6.79
CA GLU A 190 -4.37 -9.28 7.28
C GLU A 190 -4.98 -7.88 7.50
N MET A 191 -6.04 -7.59 6.76
CA MET A 191 -6.88 -6.40 6.90
C MET A 191 -8.30 -6.86 7.19
N ASP A 192 -8.70 -6.80 8.46
CA ASP A 192 -9.88 -7.51 8.96
C ASP A 192 -11.14 -6.64 9.12
N GLY A 193 -11.07 -5.41 8.64
CA GLY A 193 -12.17 -4.46 8.78
C GLY A 193 -12.43 -4.04 10.23
N SER A 194 -11.45 -4.16 11.13
CA SER A 194 -11.55 -3.67 12.52
C SER A 194 -11.62 -2.15 12.59
N LEU A 195 -10.97 -1.47 11.64
CA LEU A 195 -11.09 -0.02 11.47
C LEU A 195 -12.43 0.29 10.80
N ARG A 196 -13.25 1.09 11.48
CA ARG A 196 -14.61 1.47 11.05
C ARG A 196 -14.72 2.97 10.91
N ASP A 197 -15.50 3.40 9.94
CA ASP A 197 -15.94 4.79 9.82
C ASP A 197 -17.08 5.10 10.83
N GLU A 198 -17.53 6.34 10.85
CA GLU A 198 -18.63 6.80 11.72
C GLU A 198 -19.95 6.07 11.44
N LYS A 199 -20.14 5.50 10.25
CA LYS A 199 -21.34 4.75 9.82
C LYS A 199 -21.19 3.25 10.08
N GLY A 200 -20.05 2.81 10.64
CA GLY A 200 -19.75 1.40 10.90
C GLY A 200 -19.27 0.62 9.67
N GLY A 201 -19.02 1.30 8.53
CA GLY A 201 -18.41 0.70 7.35
C GLY A 201 -16.93 0.40 7.57
N SER A 202 -16.39 -0.60 6.89
CA SER A 202 -14.94 -0.88 6.94
C SER A 202 -14.17 0.24 6.25
N ILE A 203 -13.14 0.77 6.91
CA ILE A 203 -12.25 1.78 6.33
C ILE A 203 -11.28 1.14 5.36
N LEU A 204 -10.84 -0.10 5.61
CA LEU A 204 -9.89 -0.83 4.78
C LEU A 204 -10.56 -2.00 4.04
N ILE A 205 -9.99 -2.37 2.90
CA ILE A 205 -10.39 -3.58 2.16
C ILE A 205 -10.26 -4.79 3.08
N TYR A 206 -11.35 -5.56 3.24
CA TYR A 206 -11.31 -6.81 4.01
C TYR A 206 -10.53 -7.87 3.24
N MET A 207 -9.32 -8.23 3.71
CA MET A 207 -8.42 -9.14 2.99
C MET A 207 -7.51 -9.95 3.92
N ARG A 208 -7.28 -11.21 3.57
CA ARG A 208 -6.20 -12.05 4.08
C ARG A 208 -5.33 -12.49 2.90
N GLN A 209 -4.05 -12.08 2.90
CA GLN A 209 -3.13 -12.17 1.76
C GLN A 209 -1.68 -12.46 2.20
N THR A 210 -1.51 -13.35 3.16
CA THR A 210 -0.19 -13.66 3.75
C THR A 210 0.84 -14.09 2.69
N GLN A 211 0.44 -14.99 1.77
CA GLN A 211 1.33 -15.49 0.73
C GLN A 211 1.60 -14.45 -0.35
N GLU A 212 0.55 -13.76 -0.80
CA GLU A 212 0.64 -12.70 -1.82
C GLU A 212 1.52 -11.55 -1.33
N ARG A 213 1.37 -11.17 -0.05
CA ARG A 213 2.23 -10.17 0.59
C ARG A 213 3.69 -10.62 0.63
N ALA A 214 3.96 -11.86 1.04
CA ALA A 214 5.33 -12.39 1.07
C ALA A 214 5.98 -12.37 -0.32
N ASP A 215 5.22 -12.72 -1.36
CA ASP A 215 5.67 -12.67 -2.75
C ASP A 215 5.94 -11.23 -3.22
N PHE A 216 5.05 -10.30 -2.86
CA PHE A 216 5.22 -8.87 -3.13
C PHE A 216 6.48 -8.30 -2.44
N VAL A 217 6.72 -8.63 -1.17
CA VAL A 217 7.94 -8.20 -0.44
C VAL A 217 9.20 -8.68 -1.15
N ASN A 218 9.22 -9.94 -1.61
CA ASN A 218 10.34 -10.50 -2.35
C ASN A 218 10.54 -9.80 -3.71
N PHE A 219 9.46 -9.52 -4.42
CA PHE A 219 9.50 -8.73 -5.65
C PHE A 219 10.04 -7.32 -5.36
N PHE A 220 9.48 -6.60 -4.39
CA PHE A 220 9.84 -5.23 -4.08
C PHE A 220 11.32 -5.09 -3.66
N ARG A 221 11.87 -6.05 -2.92
CA ARG A 221 13.30 -6.08 -2.59
C ARG A 221 14.22 -6.20 -3.80
N LYS A 222 13.77 -6.87 -4.88
CA LYS A 222 14.50 -6.92 -6.15
C LYS A 222 14.30 -5.66 -6.97
N PHE A 223 13.11 -5.09 -6.94
CA PHE A 223 12.79 -3.83 -7.58
C PHE A 223 13.60 -2.68 -7.00
N ALA A 224 13.85 -2.69 -5.67
CA ALA A 224 14.60 -1.66 -4.93
C ALA A 224 16.13 -1.71 -5.12
N LYS A 225 16.67 -2.74 -5.77
CA LYS A 225 18.09 -2.90 -6.14
C LYS A 225 18.38 -2.34 -7.52
#